data_f7e0f5db18637baf4568d94f5ccb07bc
#
_entry.id   f7e0f5db18637baf4568d94f5ccb07bc
#
_cell.length_a   1.000
_cell.length_b   1.000
_cell.length_c   1.000
_cell.angle_alpha   90.00
_cell.angle_beta   90.00
_cell.angle_gamma   90.00
#
_symmetry.space_group_name_H-M   'P 1'
#
loop_
_entity.id
_entity.type
_entity.pdbx_description
1 polymer ?
#
loop_
_entity_poly.entity_id
_entity_poly.type
_entity_poly.pdbx_seq_one_letter_code
_entity_poly.pdbx_strand_id
1 'polypeptide(L)'
;MTRRTVIILATVAALALLGIVVAIVMPPGGTTGPLPLDTITLPAGFAIDVYAGNVTGARSMTLSPNGTLFVGSRGPGNVYAIPDRDGDGRADAVIVVASGLNSPNGVAFRDGSLYVAEISRVLRYDNIEANLDNPPEAAVVSDAFPGDASHGWKFIAFGPDGKLYIPVGVPCNVCDPDDERFGTILR
;
A
#
# COMPACT_ATOMS: atom_id res chain seq x y z
N MET A 1 -30.31 54.97 10.00
CA MET A 1 -29.56 53.73 10.19
C MET A 1 -28.13 54.06 10.55
N THR A 2 -27.73 53.78 11.76
CA THR A 2 -26.41 54.16 12.26
C THR A 2 -25.35 53.16 11.78
N ARG A 3 -24.11 53.63 11.55
CA ARG A 3 -22.94 52.84 11.10
C ARG A 3 -22.75 51.52 11.87
N ARG A 4 -23.21 51.41 13.10
CA ARG A 4 -23.14 50.20 13.93
C ARG A 4 -24.06 49.08 13.44
N THR A 5 -25.25 49.40 12.91
CA THR A 5 -26.20 48.40 12.41
C THR A 5 -25.73 47.75 11.12
N VAL A 6 -25.01 48.46 10.26
CA VAL A 6 -24.45 47.94 9.02
C VAL A 6 -23.28 46.98 9.28
N ILE A 7 -22.44 47.27 10.32
CA ILE A 7 -21.30 46.39 10.68
C ILE A 7 -21.81 45.05 11.28
N ILE A 8 -22.89 45.08 12.09
CA ILE A 8 -23.46 43.86 12.67
C ILE A 8 -24.10 42.98 11.58
N LEU A 9 -24.73 43.57 10.58
CA LEU A 9 -25.31 42.82 9.45
C LEU A 9 -24.24 42.21 8.54
N ALA A 10 -23.12 42.91 8.37
CA ALA A 10 -21.98 42.38 7.57
C ALA A 10 -21.26 41.23 8.29
N THR A 11 -21.12 41.31 9.63
CA THR A 11 -20.51 40.24 10.42
C THR A 11 -21.39 38.99 10.51
N VAL A 12 -22.70 39.13 10.62
CA VAL A 12 -23.63 37.99 10.61
C VAL A 12 -23.68 37.33 9.24
N ALA A 13 -23.64 38.10 8.15
CA ALA A 13 -23.58 37.55 6.79
C ALA A 13 -22.25 36.82 6.50
N ALA A 14 -21.13 37.34 7.03
CA ALA A 14 -19.83 36.69 6.89
C ALA A 14 -19.72 35.36 7.67
N LEU A 15 -20.33 35.31 8.88
CA LEU A 15 -20.39 34.08 9.66
C LEU A 15 -21.32 33.01 9.05
N ALA A 16 -22.41 33.43 8.40
CA ALA A 16 -23.31 32.50 7.68
C ALA A 16 -22.68 31.92 6.41
N LEU A 17 -21.75 32.63 5.76
CA LEU A 17 -21.02 32.12 4.60
C LEU A 17 -19.83 31.22 4.97
N LEU A 18 -19.28 31.33 6.18
CA LEU A 18 -18.20 30.45 6.66
C LEU A 18 -18.72 29.08 7.17
N GLY A 19 -20.03 28.97 7.41
CA GLY A 19 -20.65 27.75 7.96
C GLY A 19 -21.08 26.69 6.93
N ILE A 20 -20.90 26.93 5.62
CA ILE A 20 -21.41 26.03 4.55
C ILE A 20 -20.28 25.40 3.71
N VAL A 21 -19.05 25.46 4.12
CA VAL A 21 -18.02 24.60 3.55
C VAL A 21 -17.69 23.48 4.55
N VAL A 22 -18.72 22.70 4.91
CA VAL A 22 -18.49 21.32 5.31
C VAL A 22 -18.27 20.57 4.01
N ALA A 23 -17.02 20.46 3.59
CA ALA A 23 -16.64 19.48 2.59
C ALA A 23 -17.03 18.13 3.19
N ILE A 24 -18.12 17.54 2.67
CA ILE A 24 -18.41 16.12 2.87
C ILE A 24 -17.28 15.40 2.13
N VAL A 25 -16.19 15.16 2.85
CA VAL A 25 -15.21 14.16 2.44
C VAL A 25 -15.96 12.84 2.56
N MET A 26 -16.58 12.40 1.46
CA MET A 26 -17.05 11.02 1.38
C MET A 26 -15.83 10.13 1.54
N PRO A 27 -15.80 9.25 2.53
CA PRO A 27 -14.75 8.24 2.57
C PRO A 27 -14.85 7.44 1.26
N PRO A 28 -13.73 7.05 0.65
CA PRO A 28 -13.73 6.15 -0.48
C PRO A 28 -14.57 4.93 -0.10
N GLY A 29 -15.53 4.57 -0.93
CA GLY A 29 -16.54 3.55 -0.65
C GLY A 29 -15.94 2.20 -0.29
N GLY A 30 -15.69 1.99 0.99
CA GLY A 30 -15.50 0.70 1.59
C GLY A 30 -16.86 0.21 2.04
N THR A 31 -17.23 -1.02 1.72
CA THR A 31 -18.40 -1.70 2.28
C THR A 31 -18.26 -1.70 3.80
N THR A 32 -19.09 -0.93 4.51
CA THR A 32 -19.06 -0.79 5.97
C THR A 32 -19.79 -1.95 6.70
N GLY A 33 -20.15 -3.02 5.96
CA GLY A 33 -20.78 -4.22 6.48
C GLY A 33 -19.78 -5.37 6.70
N PRO A 34 -20.16 -6.40 7.47
CA PRO A 34 -19.38 -7.61 7.58
C PRO A 34 -19.19 -8.25 6.19
N LEU A 35 -18.00 -8.80 5.94
CA LEU A 35 -17.72 -9.52 4.70
C LEU A 35 -18.62 -10.76 4.61
N PRO A 36 -19.23 -11.07 3.47
CA PRO A 36 -20.14 -12.20 3.29
C PRO A 36 -19.35 -13.52 3.15
N LEU A 37 -18.55 -13.87 4.16
CA LEU A 37 -17.70 -15.07 4.14
C LEU A 37 -18.51 -16.38 4.07
N ASP A 38 -19.73 -16.35 4.57
CA ASP A 38 -20.71 -17.44 4.56
C ASP A 38 -21.19 -17.83 3.15
N THR A 39 -20.98 -16.94 2.16
CA THR A 39 -21.31 -17.22 0.75
C THR A 39 -20.20 -18.00 0.02
N ILE A 40 -19.03 -18.17 0.64
CA ILE A 40 -17.87 -18.83 0.05
C ILE A 40 -17.92 -20.33 0.40
N THR A 41 -18.01 -21.18 -0.64
CA THR A 41 -17.95 -22.64 -0.45
C THR A 41 -16.50 -23.08 -0.44
N LEU A 42 -16.07 -23.71 0.64
CA LEU A 42 -14.71 -24.20 0.82
C LEU A 42 -14.65 -25.73 0.68
N PRO A 43 -13.53 -26.31 0.20
CA PRO A 43 -13.27 -27.73 0.28
C PRO A 43 -13.22 -28.22 1.74
N ALA A 44 -13.45 -29.52 1.95
CA ALA A 44 -13.36 -30.09 3.28
C ALA A 44 -11.94 -29.91 3.88
N GLY A 45 -11.88 -29.48 5.13
CA GLY A 45 -10.65 -29.20 5.86
C GLY A 45 -10.09 -27.79 5.68
N PHE A 46 -10.76 -26.93 4.89
CA PHE A 46 -10.41 -25.51 4.79
C PHE A 46 -11.36 -24.65 5.61
N ALA A 47 -10.83 -23.57 6.17
CA ALA A 47 -11.59 -22.51 6.84
C ALA A 47 -11.18 -21.14 6.27
N ILE A 48 -12.07 -20.16 6.38
CA ILE A 48 -11.81 -18.76 5.99
C ILE A 48 -12.21 -17.85 7.13
N ASP A 49 -11.34 -16.90 7.44
CA ASP A 49 -11.61 -15.83 8.40
C ASP A 49 -10.94 -14.53 7.93
N VAL A 50 -11.28 -13.41 8.56
CA VAL A 50 -10.63 -12.13 8.34
C VAL A 50 -9.38 -12.05 9.21
N TYR A 51 -8.21 -12.05 8.59
CA TYR A 51 -6.93 -11.89 9.29
C TYR A 51 -6.73 -10.43 9.75
N ALA A 52 -6.95 -9.46 8.87
CA ALA A 52 -6.84 -8.04 9.16
C ALA A 52 -7.84 -7.21 8.35
N GLY A 53 -8.45 -6.20 8.97
CA GLY A 53 -9.23 -5.15 8.31
C GLY A 53 -8.40 -3.90 8.01
N ASN A 54 -9.00 -2.91 7.34
CA ASN A 54 -8.41 -1.58 7.11
C ASN A 54 -7.06 -1.57 6.34
N VAL A 55 -6.79 -2.60 5.53
CA VAL A 55 -5.61 -2.69 4.65
C VAL A 55 -6.01 -2.21 3.26
N THR A 56 -6.11 -0.90 3.09
CA THR A 56 -6.64 -0.29 1.86
C THR A 56 -5.73 -0.57 0.67
N GLY A 57 -6.32 -1.14 -0.38
CA GLY A 57 -5.61 -1.41 -1.64
C GLY A 57 -4.59 -2.52 -1.56
N ALA A 58 -4.73 -3.46 -0.60
CA ALA A 58 -3.86 -4.62 -0.43
C ALA A 58 -3.62 -5.38 -1.73
N ARG A 59 -2.35 -5.73 -1.99
CA ARG A 59 -1.90 -6.41 -3.22
C ARG A 59 -0.96 -7.57 -2.89
N SER A 60 0.34 -7.45 -3.20
CA SER A 60 1.30 -8.50 -2.88
C SER A 60 1.61 -8.54 -1.38
N MET A 61 1.94 -9.71 -0.90
CA MET A 61 2.22 -9.95 0.52
C MET A 61 3.48 -10.78 0.66
N THR A 62 4.19 -10.57 1.76
CA THR A 62 5.32 -11.42 2.19
C THR A 62 5.28 -11.57 3.70
N LEU A 63 5.49 -12.78 4.19
CA LEU A 63 5.55 -13.08 5.61
C LEU A 63 7.00 -13.13 6.08
N SER A 64 7.31 -12.45 7.17
CA SER A 64 8.60 -12.56 7.82
C SER A 64 8.69 -13.79 8.70
N PRO A 65 9.90 -14.24 9.08
CA PRO A 65 10.07 -15.36 10.01
C PRO A 65 9.47 -15.15 11.39
N ASN A 66 9.28 -13.90 11.82
CA ASN A 66 8.70 -13.55 13.12
C ASN A 66 7.18 -13.35 13.10
N GLY A 67 6.50 -13.69 11.99
CA GLY A 67 5.04 -13.62 11.90
C GLY A 67 4.48 -12.28 11.44
N THR A 68 5.32 -11.29 11.07
CA THR A 68 4.83 -10.03 10.51
C THR A 68 4.47 -10.21 9.02
N LEU A 69 3.22 -9.98 8.66
CA LEU A 69 2.78 -9.94 7.27
C LEU A 69 2.98 -8.54 6.70
N PHE A 70 3.89 -8.38 5.73
CA PHE A 70 4.05 -7.13 4.99
C PHE A 70 3.17 -7.13 3.75
N VAL A 71 2.48 -6.01 3.51
CA VAL A 71 1.49 -5.89 2.42
C VAL A 71 1.76 -4.62 1.61
N GLY A 72 1.99 -4.79 0.32
CA GLY A 72 2.07 -3.69 -0.63
C GLY A 72 0.69 -3.21 -1.08
N SER A 73 0.64 -2.01 -1.65
CA SER A 73 -0.58 -1.45 -2.25
C SER A 73 -0.29 -0.84 -3.62
N ARG A 74 -1.33 -0.40 -4.34
CA ARG A 74 -1.16 0.36 -5.59
C ARG A 74 -1.58 1.81 -5.42
N GLY A 75 -2.86 2.09 -5.55
CA GLY A 75 -3.41 3.44 -5.52
C GLY A 75 -3.10 4.24 -4.25
N PRO A 76 -3.21 3.67 -3.05
CA PRO A 76 -2.91 4.38 -1.80
C PRO A 76 -1.45 4.77 -1.63
N GLY A 77 -0.51 4.07 -2.28
CA GLY A 77 0.92 4.33 -2.14
C GLY A 77 1.49 3.95 -0.78
N ASN A 78 0.83 3.06 -0.04
CA ASN A 78 1.23 2.62 1.29
C ASN A 78 1.81 1.21 1.27
N VAL A 79 2.70 0.95 2.22
CA VAL A 79 3.12 -0.40 2.62
C VAL A 79 2.75 -0.60 4.07
N TYR A 80 2.15 -1.73 4.37
CA TYR A 80 1.66 -2.08 5.70
C TYR A 80 2.50 -3.19 6.31
N ALA A 81 2.69 -3.13 7.62
CA ALA A 81 3.14 -4.24 8.45
C ALA A 81 1.97 -4.68 9.34
N ILE A 82 1.71 -5.95 9.38
CA ILE A 82 0.57 -6.56 10.07
C ILE A 82 1.12 -7.68 10.96
N PRO A 83 1.59 -7.37 12.18
CA PRO A 83 2.12 -8.38 13.10
C PRO A 83 1.00 -9.23 13.69
N ASP A 84 1.33 -10.50 13.89
CA ASP A 84 0.62 -11.48 14.71
C ASP A 84 1.63 -11.98 15.75
N ARG A 85 1.64 -11.35 16.93
CA ARG A 85 2.70 -11.52 17.93
C ARG A 85 2.47 -12.73 18.82
N ASP A 86 1.22 -13.13 18.98
CA ASP A 86 0.82 -14.27 19.81
C ASP A 86 0.56 -15.55 19.00
N GLY A 87 0.53 -15.44 17.67
CA GLY A 87 0.39 -16.57 16.76
C GLY A 87 -1.01 -17.16 16.71
N ASP A 88 -2.02 -16.37 17.05
CA ASP A 88 -3.42 -16.84 17.07
C ASP A 88 -4.10 -16.83 15.68
N GLY A 89 -3.38 -16.38 14.64
CA GLY A 89 -3.87 -16.28 13.27
C GLY A 89 -4.70 -15.03 13.01
N ARG A 90 -4.59 -14.01 13.89
CA ARG A 90 -5.23 -12.70 13.75
C ARG A 90 -4.20 -11.58 13.88
N ALA A 91 -4.45 -10.51 13.20
CA ALA A 91 -3.57 -9.36 13.27
C ALA A 91 -3.74 -8.58 14.58
N ASP A 92 -2.66 -8.32 15.30
CA ASP A 92 -2.65 -7.43 16.48
C ASP A 92 -2.78 -5.96 16.09
N ALA A 93 -2.21 -5.57 14.95
CA ALA A 93 -2.20 -4.20 14.46
C ALA A 93 -2.08 -4.14 12.94
N VAL A 94 -2.46 -2.99 12.38
CA VAL A 94 -2.16 -2.59 10.99
C VAL A 94 -1.36 -1.31 11.05
N ILE A 95 -0.07 -1.38 10.71
CA ILE A 95 0.89 -0.29 10.81
C ILE A 95 1.29 0.13 9.40
N VAL A 96 1.25 1.44 9.09
CA VAL A 96 1.78 1.97 7.83
C VAL A 96 3.27 2.21 8.01
N VAL A 97 4.10 1.37 7.39
CA VAL A 97 5.56 1.47 7.47
C VAL A 97 6.18 2.31 6.36
N ALA A 98 5.44 2.57 5.30
CA ALA A 98 5.84 3.52 4.25
C ALA A 98 4.59 4.09 3.57
N SER A 99 4.68 5.35 3.11
CA SER A 99 3.59 6.07 2.43
C SER A 99 4.11 6.98 1.33
N GLY A 100 3.21 7.44 0.44
CA GLY A 100 3.56 8.33 -0.66
C GLY A 100 4.41 7.69 -1.76
N LEU A 101 4.44 6.36 -1.82
CA LEU A 101 5.19 5.59 -2.81
C LEU A 101 4.41 5.45 -4.12
N ASN A 102 5.13 5.30 -5.22
CA ASN A 102 4.53 5.14 -6.55
C ASN A 102 4.14 3.67 -6.81
N SER A 103 2.90 3.31 -6.48
CA SER A 103 2.35 1.95 -6.66
C SER A 103 3.24 0.85 -6.06
N PRO A 104 3.53 0.86 -4.74
CA PRO A 104 4.41 -0.10 -4.09
C PRO A 104 3.75 -1.49 -3.98
N ASN A 105 3.49 -2.11 -5.12
CA ASN A 105 2.76 -3.37 -5.20
C ASN A 105 3.57 -4.55 -4.69
N GLY A 106 4.82 -4.68 -5.14
CA GLY A 106 5.66 -5.82 -4.83
C GLY A 106 6.40 -5.66 -3.51
N VAL A 107 6.30 -6.64 -2.64
CA VAL A 107 7.05 -6.71 -1.39
C VAL A 107 7.73 -8.07 -1.26
N ALA A 108 8.97 -8.07 -0.74
CA ALA A 108 9.71 -9.27 -0.40
C ALA A 108 10.51 -9.04 0.89
N PHE A 109 10.63 -10.06 1.72
CA PHE A 109 11.37 -9.97 2.98
C PHE A 109 12.56 -10.92 2.96
N ARG A 110 13.73 -10.43 3.39
CA ARG A 110 14.93 -11.25 3.53
C ARG A 110 15.92 -10.64 4.51
N ASP A 111 16.51 -11.46 5.34
CA ASP A 111 17.62 -11.12 6.26
C ASP A 111 17.32 -9.85 7.09
N GLY A 112 16.10 -9.75 7.65
CA GLY A 112 15.63 -8.62 8.46
C GLY A 112 15.22 -7.37 7.68
N SER A 113 15.34 -7.38 6.36
CA SER A 113 15.03 -6.24 5.48
C SER A 113 13.79 -6.47 4.64
N LEU A 114 12.97 -5.42 4.51
CA LEU A 114 11.83 -5.38 3.60
C LEU A 114 12.24 -4.70 2.30
N TYR A 115 12.03 -5.39 1.20
CA TYR A 115 12.19 -4.86 -0.16
C TYR A 115 10.83 -4.48 -0.72
N VAL A 116 10.74 -3.28 -1.31
CA VAL A 116 9.51 -2.72 -1.86
C VAL A 116 9.75 -2.27 -3.29
N ALA A 117 8.99 -2.82 -4.23
CA ALA A 117 9.07 -2.42 -5.63
C ALA A 117 7.98 -1.40 -5.96
N GLU A 118 8.41 -0.21 -6.33
CA GLU A 118 7.64 0.82 -7.03
C GLU A 118 7.68 0.57 -8.55
N ILE A 119 7.06 1.45 -9.33
CA ILE A 119 7.08 1.32 -10.79
C ILE A 119 8.52 1.40 -11.33
N SER A 120 9.31 2.40 -10.92
CA SER A 120 10.63 2.68 -11.51
C SER A 120 11.81 2.34 -10.62
N ARG A 121 11.58 1.91 -9.37
CA ARG A 121 12.66 1.63 -8.43
C ARG A 121 12.31 0.54 -7.42
N VAL A 122 13.34 -0.02 -6.80
CA VAL A 122 13.23 -0.92 -5.66
C VAL A 122 13.89 -0.26 -4.45
N LEU A 123 13.17 -0.23 -3.36
CA LEU A 123 13.58 0.29 -2.07
C LEU A 123 13.87 -0.85 -1.10
N ARG A 124 14.70 -0.59 -0.08
CA ARG A 124 14.98 -1.51 1.03
C ARG A 124 14.88 -0.77 2.36
N TYR A 125 14.18 -1.35 3.31
CA TYR A 125 14.04 -0.91 4.68
C TYR A 125 14.76 -1.91 5.58
N ASP A 126 15.91 -1.53 6.14
CA ASP A 126 16.76 -2.41 6.95
C ASP A 126 16.21 -2.54 8.37
N ASN A 127 16.34 -3.75 8.97
CA ASN A 127 15.86 -4.05 10.33
C ASN A 127 14.41 -3.61 10.60
N ILE A 128 13.55 -3.79 9.60
CA ILE A 128 12.18 -3.24 9.61
C ILE A 128 11.34 -3.78 10.77
N GLU A 129 11.43 -5.06 11.11
CA GLU A 129 10.63 -5.67 12.18
C GLU A 129 10.92 -5.10 13.57
N ALA A 130 12.15 -4.68 13.81
CA ALA A 130 12.55 -4.03 15.08
C ALA A 130 12.09 -2.56 15.14
N ASN A 131 11.62 -1.99 14.02
CA ASN A 131 11.36 -0.57 13.87
C ASN A 131 9.98 -0.27 13.23
N LEU A 132 8.98 -1.11 13.44
CA LEU A 132 7.65 -0.95 12.80
C LEU A 132 6.99 0.40 13.15
N ASP A 133 7.16 0.89 14.38
CA ASP A 133 6.56 2.15 14.85
C ASP A 133 7.38 3.40 14.42
N ASN A 134 8.63 3.21 14.03
CA ASN A 134 9.52 4.26 13.52
C ASN A 134 10.41 3.69 12.41
N PRO A 135 9.84 3.43 11.22
CA PRO A 135 10.56 2.79 10.13
C PRO A 135 11.79 3.59 9.71
N PRO A 136 12.91 2.92 9.37
CA PRO A 136 14.11 3.59 8.88
C PRO A 136 13.85 4.23 7.51
N GLU A 137 14.72 5.17 7.13
CA GLU A 137 14.73 5.68 5.76
C GLU A 137 15.05 4.54 4.77
N ALA A 138 14.36 4.58 3.62
CA ALA A 138 14.57 3.59 2.59
C ALA A 138 15.90 3.81 1.85
N ALA A 139 16.68 2.76 1.70
CA ALA A 139 17.80 2.73 0.77
C ALA A 139 17.28 2.38 -0.64
N VAL A 140 17.73 3.10 -1.67
CA VAL A 140 17.47 2.74 -3.06
C VAL A 140 18.37 1.58 -3.47
N VAL A 141 17.76 0.43 -3.79
CA VAL A 141 18.50 -0.74 -4.30
C VAL A 141 18.78 -0.60 -5.78
N SER A 142 17.78 -0.15 -6.54
CA SER A 142 17.87 0.15 -7.97
C SER A 142 16.77 1.11 -8.37
N ASP A 143 17.07 2.05 -9.26
CA ASP A 143 16.14 2.98 -9.92
C ASP A 143 16.18 2.85 -11.46
N ALA A 144 16.74 1.74 -11.95
CA ALA A 144 17.01 1.49 -13.37
C ALA A 144 15.81 0.88 -14.13
N PHE A 145 14.59 0.94 -13.61
CA PHE A 145 13.41 0.40 -14.27
C PHE A 145 12.68 1.45 -15.10
N PRO A 146 11.96 1.04 -16.18
CA PRO A 146 11.08 1.95 -16.90
C PRO A 146 10.01 2.57 -15.99
N GLY A 147 9.66 3.84 -16.27
CA GLY A 147 8.70 4.61 -15.48
C GLY A 147 7.23 4.48 -15.92
N ASP A 148 6.93 3.64 -16.89
CA ASP A 148 5.60 3.48 -17.45
C ASP A 148 4.65 2.85 -16.42
N ALA A 149 3.52 3.56 -16.17
CA ALA A 149 2.54 3.13 -15.19
C ALA A 149 1.69 1.95 -15.69
N SER A 150 1.48 1.84 -17.02
CA SER A 150 0.73 0.75 -17.62
C SER A 150 1.54 -0.55 -17.46
N HIS A 151 0.96 -1.54 -16.76
CA HIS A 151 1.59 -2.79 -16.37
C HIS A 151 2.93 -2.64 -15.61
N GLY A 152 3.21 -1.42 -15.11
CA GLY A 152 4.48 -1.09 -14.44
C GLY A 152 4.62 -1.61 -13.01
N TRP A 153 3.52 -1.98 -12.33
CA TRP A 153 3.57 -2.54 -10.98
C TRP A 153 4.19 -3.93 -10.99
N LYS A 154 5.00 -4.23 -9.99
CA LYS A 154 5.84 -5.41 -9.94
C LYS A 154 5.40 -6.36 -8.83
N PHE A 155 5.59 -7.65 -9.04
CA PHE A 155 5.67 -8.67 -8.01
C PHE A 155 7.14 -9.09 -7.89
N ILE A 156 7.72 -9.03 -6.71
CA ILE A 156 9.14 -9.37 -6.50
C ILE A 156 9.28 -10.55 -5.55
N ALA A 157 10.29 -11.37 -5.76
CA ALA A 157 10.60 -12.49 -4.89
C ALA A 157 12.09 -12.83 -4.93
N PHE A 158 12.60 -13.37 -3.82
CA PHE A 158 13.92 -13.94 -3.77
C PHE A 158 13.91 -15.36 -4.32
N GLY A 159 14.83 -15.67 -5.22
CA GLY A 159 15.07 -17.01 -5.72
C GLY A 159 15.92 -17.86 -4.78
N PRO A 160 16.03 -19.16 -5.04
CA PRO A 160 16.85 -20.09 -4.25
C PRO A 160 18.36 -19.75 -4.32
N ASP A 161 18.79 -19.01 -5.34
CA ASP A 161 20.15 -18.48 -5.49
C ASP A 161 20.40 -17.21 -4.66
N GLY A 162 19.38 -16.76 -3.91
CA GLY A 162 19.45 -15.58 -3.06
C GLY A 162 19.34 -14.25 -3.78
N LYS A 163 19.08 -14.24 -5.07
CA LYS A 163 18.88 -13.00 -5.84
C LYS A 163 17.42 -12.57 -5.88
N LEU A 164 17.19 -11.26 -5.96
CA LEU A 164 15.88 -10.68 -6.10
C LEU A 164 15.48 -10.68 -7.57
N TYR A 165 14.35 -11.32 -7.87
CA TYR A 165 13.78 -11.38 -9.21
C TYR A 165 12.66 -10.35 -9.35
N ILE A 166 12.74 -9.54 -10.43
CA ILE A 166 11.90 -8.36 -10.64
C ILE A 166 11.35 -8.40 -12.07
N PRO A 167 10.06 -8.70 -12.27
CA PRO A 167 9.43 -8.65 -13.59
C PRO A 167 9.22 -7.18 -14.02
N VAL A 168 9.44 -6.92 -15.31
CA VAL A 168 9.17 -5.64 -15.96
C VAL A 168 8.10 -5.86 -17.02
N GLY A 169 6.89 -5.38 -16.75
CA GLY A 169 5.75 -5.53 -17.67
C GLY A 169 5.92 -4.64 -18.91
N VAL A 170 5.32 -5.06 -20.01
CA VAL A 170 5.27 -4.29 -21.27
C VAL A 170 4.24 -3.15 -21.11
N PRO A 171 4.52 -1.91 -21.61
CA PRO A 171 3.68 -0.73 -21.32
C PRO A 171 2.32 -0.73 -22.01
N CYS A 172 2.03 -1.70 -22.86
CA CYS A 172 0.78 -1.83 -23.63
C CYS A 172 0.37 -3.29 -23.82
N ASN A 173 -0.87 -3.52 -24.25
CA ASN A 173 -1.40 -4.88 -24.49
C ASN A 173 -0.87 -5.50 -25.79
N VAL A 174 -0.61 -4.66 -26.80
CA VAL A 174 -0.11 -5.10 -28.13
C VAL A 174 0.89 -4.05 -28.60
N CYS A 175 2.16 -4.22 -28.29
CA CYS A 175 3.26 -3.39 -28.79
C CYS A 175 4.58 -4.14 -28.72
N ASP A 176 5.55 -3.60 -29.44
CA ASP A 176 6.95 -4.02 -29.41
C ASP A 176 7.77 -2.78 -28.99
N PRO A 177 8.03 -2.60 -27.70
CA PRO A 177 8.74 -1.43 -27.21
C PRO A 177 10.23 -1.50 -27.53
N ASP A 178 10.85 -0.35 -27.85
CA ASP A 178 12.27 -0.23 -28.16
C ASP A 178 13.18 -0.49 -26.93
N ASP A 179 12.67 -0.30 -25.72
CA ASP A 179 13.43 -0.52 -24.49
C ASP A 179 13.45 -2.01 -24.13
N GLU A 180 14.62 -2.62 -24.26
CA GLU A 180 14.85 -4.06 -24.05
C GLU A 180 14.55 -4.53 -22.61
N ARG A 181 14.34 -3.62 -21.65
CA ARG A 181 13.98 -3.97 -20.28
C ARG A 181 12.54 -4.43 -20.16
N PHE A 182 11.65 -4.03 -21.07
CA PHE A 182 10.27 -4.46 -21.08
C PHE A 182 10.12 -5.96 -21.42
N GLY A 183 9.11 -6.60 -20.82
CA GLY A 183 8.83 -8.02 -21.06
C GLY A 183 9.88 -8.97 -20.48
N THR A 184 10.72 -8.51 -19.56
CA THR A 184 11.81 -9.30 -18.97
C THR A 184 11.60 -9.60 -17.49
N ILE A 185 12.44 -10.48 -16.95
CA ILE A 185 12.64 -10.66 -15.51
C ILE A 185 14.11 -10.31 -15.23
N LEU A 186 14.31 -9.22 -14.53
CA LEU A 186 15.63 -8.77 -14.07
C LEU A 186 15.99 -9.39 -12.71
N ARG A 187 17.29 -9.45 -12.40
CA ARG A 187 17.80 -9.96 -11.12
C ARG A 187 19.07 -9.25 -10.66
#